data_c4cc0076a59d95151fad5653df83f7c7
#
_entry.id   c4cc0076a59d95151fad5653df83f7c7
#
_cell.length_a   1.000
_cell.length_b   1.000
_cell.length_c   1.000
_cell.angle_alpha   90.00
_cell.angle_beta   90.00
_cell.angle_gamma   90.00
#
_symmetry.space_group_name_H-M   'P 1'
#
loop_
_entity.id
_entity.type
_entity.pdbx_description
1 polymer ?
#
loop_
_entity_poly.entity_id
_entity_poly.type
_entity_poly.pdbx_seq_one_letter_code
_entity_poly.pdbx_strand_id
1 'polypeptide(L)'
;MEEELIALRDILKNSPEEKQKLFKEEKLSDEFKAQFMPRTQLMLAEQRMQAKIREMKAEQQAEHHAHIIGMWRRAAAIAVVCVLGGLAWFYLQHNPISNMQMQVVMASADNDTTVTLPDGTKVWLNKLASIKYPKEFDGSDRKVEIDGEGYFEVTKNPHKPFIVESDVMSVKVLGTVFNFHVDKAHQQASVSLLEGKVRVEGNHDEGMIVLKPGQKACVDARLGSMTVSETDVYKNAMWHEHKTFFNNASVNEIAKMLENIYDVQVVVDPTINQDNTYSGVIKEKETIDSVLDLLQNTLPIHYHVKGSKVFITK
;
A
#
# COMPACT_ATOMS: atom_id res chain seq x y z
N MET A 1 34.39 23.37 -95.28
CA MET A 1 33.31 23.95 -94.43
C MET A 1 32.26 22.89 -94.02
N GLU A 2 31.72 22.11 -94.97
CA GLU A 2 30.71 21.07 -94.64
C GLU A 2 31.26 19.86 -93.81
N GLU A 3 32.46 19.39 -94.14
CA GLU A 3 33.18 18.32 -93.44
C GLU A 3 33.57 18.79 -91.99
N GLU A 4 33.95 20.03 -91.84
CA GLU A 4 34.33 20.61 -90.56
C GLU A 4 33.11 20.83 -89.64
N LEU A 5 31.94 21.14 -90.22
CA LEU A 5 30.68 21.25 -89.51
C LEU A 5 30.18 19.81 -89.02
N ILE A 6 30.42 18.76 -89.76
CA ILE A 6 30.10 17.40 -89.39
C ILE A 6 31.02 16.99 -88.25
N ALA A 7 32.32 17.23 -88.36
CA ALA A 7 33.27 16.92 -87.28
C ALA A 7 32.93 17.66 -85.97
N LEU A 8 32.54 18.91 -86.06
CA LEU A 8 32.13 19.73 -84.92
C LEU A 8 30.83 19.18 -84.28
N ARG A 9 29.89 18.68 -85.07
CA ARG A 9 28.65 18.08 -84.62
C ARG A 9 28.89 16.81 -83.88
N ASP A 10 29.86 15.99 -84.30
CA ASP A 10 30.23 14.74 -83.64
C ASP A 10 31.02 15.02 -82.33
N ILE A 11 31.87 15.99 -82.33
CA ILE A 11 32.56 16.46 -81.10
C ILE A 11 31.57 16.93 -80.03
N LEU A 12 30.53 17.67 -80.46
CA LEU A 12 29.52 18.20 -79.51
C LEU A 12 28.63 17.12 -78.87
N LYS A 13 28.56 15.93 -79.45
CA LYS A 13 27.78 14.81 -78.91
C LYS A 13 28.50 14.01 -77.81
N ASN A 14 29.80 14.10 -77.70
CA ASN A 14 30.65 13.31 -76.81
C ASN A 14 30.83 13.94 -75.42
N SER A 15 31.33 13.18 -74.49
CA SER A 15 31.59 13.61 -73.09
C SER A 15 32.63 14.74 -73.07
N PRO A 16 32.68 15.57 -71.98
CA PRO A 16 33.62 16.69 -71.91
C PRO A 16 35.10 16.30 -72.06
N GLU A 17 35.45 15.10 -71.58
CA GLU A 17 36.84 14.60 -71.72
C GLU A 17 37.16 14.10 -73.14
N GLU A 18 36.25 13.41 -73.77
CA GLU A 18 36.37 12.98 -75.18
C GLU A 18 36.35 14.17 -76.12
N LYS A 19 35.55 15.21 -75.85
CA LYS A 19 35.55 16.46 -76.59
C LYS A 19 36.94 17.11 -76.60
N GLN A 20 37.59 17.10 -75.43
CA GLN A 20 38.93 17.74 -75.31
C GLN A 20 40.01 16.94 -76.08
N LYS A 21 39.86 15.61 -76.17
CA LYS A 21 40.76 14.73 -76.88
C LYS A 21 40.59 14.83 -78.41
N LEU A 22 39.34 14.85 -78.89
CA LEU A 22 38.99 14.99 -80.26
C LEU A 22 39.40 16.36 -80.81
N PHE A 23 39.26 17.44 -80.06
CA PHE A 23 39.78 18.78 -80.44
C PHE A 23 41.30 18.84 -80.64
N LYS A 24 42.08 17.97 -80.01
CA LYS A 24 43.53 17.87 -80.15
C LYS A 24 43.93 16.96 -81.32
N GLU A 25 43.14 15.95 -81.67
CA GLU A 25 43.53 14.93 -82.65
C GLU A 25 43.01 15.21 -84.05
N GLU A 26 41.98 16.01 -84.25
CA GLU A 26 41.34 16.27 -85.52
C GLU A 26 41.97 17.41 -86.27
N LYS A 27 42.19 17.21 -87.59
CA LYS A 27 42.80 18.20 -88.48
C LYS A 27 41.77 19.27 -88.86
N LEU A 28 41.38 20.11 -87.92
CA LEU A 28 40.62 21.37 -88.21
C LEU A 28 41.51 22.46 -88.69
N SER A 29 41.03 23.31 -89.64
CA SER A 29 41.81 24.46 -90.11
C SER A 29 42.02 25.44 -88.98
N ASP A 30 43.16 26.13 -88.99
CA ASP A 30 43.52 27.08 -87.92
C ASP A 30 42.57 28.30 -87.87
N GLU A 31 41.94 28.66 -88.97
CA GLU A 31 40.91 29.70 -89.03
C GLU A 31 39.61 29.25 -88.35
N PHE A 32 39.22 27.99 -88.52
CA PHE A 32 38.03 27.45 -87.90
C PHE A 32 38.23 27.25 -86.36
N LYS A 33 39.40 26.81 -86.00
CA LYS A 33 39.79 26.74 -84.59
C LYS A 33 39.74 28.08 -83.87
N ALA A 34 40.30 29.16 -84.53
CA ALA A 34 40.32 30.49 -84.00
C ALA A 34 38.91 31.09 -83.78
N GLN A 35 37.98 30.76 -84.70
CA GLN A 35 36.60 31.26 -84.63
C GLN A 35 35.70 30.54 -83.68
N PHE A 36 35.86 29.22 -83.49
CA PHE A 36 34.95 28.33 -82.69
C PHE A 36 35.53 27.92 -81.32
N MET A 37 36.84 27.82 -81.20
CA MET A 37 37.47 27.41 -79.91
C MET A 37 37.14 28.35 -78.75
N PRO A 38 37.14 29.69 -78.91
CA PRO A 38 36.77 30.54 -77.81
C PRO A 38 35.38 30.34 -77.31
N ARG A 39 34.40 30.08 -78.16
CA ARG A 39 33.00 29.82 -77.78
C ARG A 39 32.81 28.43 -77.07
N THR A 40 33.45 27.41 -77.57
CA THR A 40 33.40 26.08 -76.94
C THR A 40 34.11 26.05 -75.61
N GLN A 41 35.22 26.78 -75.47
CA GLN A 41 35.89 26.91 -74.17
C GLN A 41 35.03 27.70 -73.17
N LEU A 42 34.32 28.73 -73.63
CA LEU A 42 33.41 29.53 -72.82
C LEU A 42 32.23 28.65 -72.34
N MET A 43 31.61 27.88 -73.23
CA MET A 43 30.53 26.96 -72.86
C MET A 43 30.97 25.92 -71.86
N LEU A 44 32.16 25.31 -72.01
CA LEU A 44 32.75 24.39 -71.07
C LEU A 44 33.08 25.04 -69.73
N ALA A 45 33.54 26.26 -69.70
CA ALA A 45 33.79 27.03 -68.49
C ALA A 45 32.46 27.35 -67.75
N GLU A 46 31.41 27.75 -68.49
CA GLU A 46 30.07 27.96 -67.92
C GLU A 46 29.49 26.65 -67.34
N GLN A 47 29.61 25.51 -68.02
CA GLN A 47 29.16 24.22 -67.50
C GLN A 47 29.90 23.81 -66.20
N ARG A 48 31.23 24.03 -66.17
CA ARG A 48 32.02 23.78 -64.95
C ARG A 48 31.63 24.70 -63.83
N MET A 49 31.38 25.96 -64.12
CA MET A 49 30.94 26.95 -63.10
C MET A 49 29.55 26.60 -62.54
N GLN A 50 28.60 26.22 -63.42
CA GLN A 50 27.27 25.75 -62.98
C GLN A 50 27.33 24.48 -62.16
N ALA A 51 28.18 23.50 -62.49
CA ALA A 51 28.40 22.30 -61.72
C ALA A 51 28.92 22.63 -60.29
N LYS A 52 29.94 23.50 -60.24
CA LYS A 52 30.51 23.95 -58.96
C LYS A 52 29.53 24.73 -58.11
N ILE A 53 28.65 25.55 -58.71
CA ILE A 53 27.57 26.25 -57.99
C ILE A 53 26.55 25.25 -57.46
N ARG A 54 26.23 24.18 -58.19
CA ARG A 54 25.32 23.13 -57.72
C ARG A 54 25.92 22.35 -56.54
N GLU A 55 27.21 22.01 -56.62
CA GLU A 55 27.94 21.38 -55.50
C GLU A 55 27.94 22.25 -54.25
N MET A 56 28.32 23.50 -54.37
CA MET A 56 28.30 24.44 -53.22
C MET A 56 26.91 24.63 -52.62
N LYS A 57 25.86 24.69 -53.46
CA LYS A 57 24.49 24.79 -52.97
C LYS A 57 24.05 23.50 -52.25
N ALA A 58 24.44 22.33 -52.74
CA ALA A 58 24.15 21.06 -52.12
C ALA A 58 24.87 20.89 -50.77
N GLU A 59 26.16 21.29 -50.68
CA GLU A 59 26.91 21.32 -49.42
C GLU A 59 26.27 22.28 -48.42
N GLN A 60 25.92 23.48 -48.83
CA GLN A 60 25.26 24.46 -47.97
C GLN A 60 23.89 23.98 -47.46
N GLN A 61 23.12 23.29 -48.31
CA GLN A 61 21.85 22.67 -47.90
C GLN A 61 22.06 21.51 -46.94
N ALA A 62 23.08 20.67 -47.17
CA ALA A 62 23.42 19.56 -46.29
C ALA A 62 23.86 20.04 -44.89
N GLU A 63 24.71 21.07 -44.83
CA GLU A 63 25.12 21.68 -43.54
C GLU A 63 23.93 22.30 -42.79
N HIS A 64 23.06 23.00 -43.53
CA HIS A 64 21.86 23.61 -42.93
C HIS A 64 20.92 22.52 -42.35
N HIS A 65 20.70 21.46 -43.11
CA HIS A 65 19.90 20.32 -42.62
C HIS A 65 20.55 19.61 -41.43
N ALA A 66 21.87 19.42 -41.44
CA ALA A 66 22.58 18.79 -40.31
C ALA A 66 22.46 19.66 -39.04
N HIS A 67 22.57 20.99 -39.19
CA HIS A 67 22.41 21.93 -38.08
C HIS A 67 20.97 21.89 -37.51
N ILE A 68 19.94 21.89 -38.37
CA ILE A 68 18.55 21.79 -37.98
C ILE A 68 18.29 20.47 -37.24
N ILE A 69 18.75 19.35 -37.77
CA ILE A 69 18.61 18.01 -37.13
C ILE A 69 19.31 18.02 -35.77
N GLY A 70 20.50 18.59 -35.67
CA GLY A 70 21.23 18.75 -34.40
C GLY A 70 20.46 19.57 -33.38
N MET A 71 19.79 20.64 -33.79
CA MET A 71 18.96 21.49 -32.95
C MET A 71 17.72 20.78 -32.47
N TRP A 72 17.02 20.04 -33.34
CA TRP A 72 15.86 19.21 -32.98
C TRP A 72 16.23 18.09 -32.03
N ARG A 73 17.38 17.44 -32.22
CA ARG A 73 17.85 16.39 -31.26
C ARG A 73 18.11 16.94 -29.87
N ARG A 74 18.71 18.17 -29.78
CA ARG A 74 18.90 18.83 -28.47
C ARG A 74 17.57 19.25 -27.83
N ALA A 75 16.67 19.82 -28.62
CA ALA A 75 15.32 20.18 -28.14
C ALA A 75 14.53 18.94 -27.63
N ALA A 76 14.59 17.83 -28.37
CA ALA A 76 13.97 16.57 -27.97
C ALA A 76 14.57 16.01 -26.66
N ALA A 77 15.90 16.08 -26.50
CA ALA A 77 16.55 15.64 -25.27
C ALA A 77 16.10 16.49 -24.05
N ILE A 78 16.02 17.81 -24.22
CA ILE A 78 15.51 18.71 -23.16
C ILE A 78 14.05 18.41 -22.84
N ALA A 79 13.21 18.19 -23.86
CA ALA A 79 11.80 17.84 -23.66
C ALA A 79 11.63 16.52 -22.86
N VAL A 80 12.44 15.50 -23.17
CA VAL A 80 12.45 14.24 -22.42
C VAL A 80 12.84 14.45 -20.96
N VAL A 81 13.87 15.26 -20.68
CA VAL A 81 14.29 15.56 -19.31
C VAL A 81 13.19 16.32 -18.56
N CYS A 82 12.53 17.28 -19.21
CA CYS A 82 11.40 18.02 -18.61
C CYS A 82 10.21 17.10 -18.30
N VAL A 83 9.87 16.17 -19.20
CA VAL A 83 8.78 15.19 -18.98
C VAL A 83 9.13 14.23 -17.84
N LEU A 84 10.34 13.68 -17.83
CA LEU A 84 10.79 12.79 -16.76
C LEU A 84 10.88 13.53 -15.41
N GLY A 85 11.40 14.74 -15.40
CA GLY A 85 11.43 15.59 -14.21
C GLY A 85 10.04 15.94 -13.70
N GLY A 86 9.12 16.27 -14.60
CA GLY A 86 7.72 16.54 -14.27
C GLY A 86 7.00 15.32 -13.73
N LEU A 87 7.22 14.14 -14.33
CA LEU A 87 6.67 12.87 -13.84
C LEU A 87 7.25 12.49 -12.48
N ALA A 88 8.56 12.65 -12.29
CA ALA A 88 9.21 12.39 -10.99
C ALA A 88 8.69 13.35 -9.91
N TRP A 89 8.57 14.65 -10.22
CA TRP A 89 8.02 15.64 -9.31
C TRP A 89 6.55 15.35 -8.97
N PHE A 90 5.73 14.99 -9.96
CA PHE A 90 4.34 14.59 -9.78
C PHE A 90 4.24 13.32 -8.90
N TYR A 91 5.10 12.33 -9.16
CA TYR A 91 5.17 11.10 -8.37
C TYR A 91 5.55 11.37 -6.91
N LEU A 92 6.57 12.20 -6.67
CA LEU A 92 7.01 12.60 -5.33
C LEU A 92 5.95 13.41 -4.57
N GLN A 93 5.19 14.24 -5.27
CA GLN A 93 4.12 15.04 -4.66
C GLN A 93 2.88 14.23 -4.34
N HIS A 94 2.55 13.19 -5.13
CA HIS A 94 1.39 12.33 -4.90
C HIS A 94 1.70 11.09 -4.04
N ASN A 95 2.97 10.74 -3.92
CA ASN A 95 3.46 9.75 -2.97
C ASN A 95 4.49 10.43 -2.06
N PRO A 96 4.05 11.28 -1.13
CA PRO A 96 4.99 11.78 -0.13
C PRO A 96 5.58 10.55 0.55
N ILE A 97 6.90 10.41 0.51
CA ILE A 97 7.63 9.54 1.44
C ILE A 97 7.38 10.21 2.79
N SER A 98 6.18 9.96 3.33
CA SER A 98 5.84 10.45 4.65
C SER A 98 6.80 9.77 5.60
N ASN A 99 7.68 10.56 6.18
CA ASN A 99 8.44 10.21 7.36
C ASN A 99 7.42 10.08 8.50
N MET A 100 6.46 9.14 8.35
CA MET A 100 5.43 8.88 9.35
C MET A 100 6.15 8.41 10.60
N GLN A 101 6.26 9.31 11.57
CA GLN A 101 6.73 8.93 12.90
C GLN A 101 5.69 7.96 13.47
N MET A 102 6.01 6.66 13.38
CA MET A 102 5.17 5.62 13.94
C MET A 102 5.37 5.58 15.45
N GLN A 103 4.28 5.51 16.17
CA GLN A 103 4.24 5.28 17.61
C GLN A 103 3.90 3.81 17.84
N VAL A 104 4.54 3.21 18.84
CA VAL A 104 4.25 1.85 19.28
C VAL A 104 3.89 1.90 20.75
N VAL A 105 2.73 1.37 21.09
CA VAL A 105 2.29 1.18 22.47
C VAL A 105 2.12 -0.31 22.72
N MET A 106 2.68 -0.80 23.82
CA MET A 106 2.59 -2.19 24.23
C MET A 106 2.00 -2.26 25.65
N ALA A 107 1.03 -3.13 25.83
CA ALA A 107 0.51 -3.47 27.15
C ALA A 107 1.50 -4.36 27.91
N SER A 108 1.57 -4.19 29.23
CA SER A 108 2.45 -5.02 30.08
C SER A 108 1.91 -6.46 30.19
N ALA A 109 2.73 -7.36 30.74
CA ALA A 109 2.27 -8.72 31.01
C ALA A 109 1.18 -8.80 32.09
N ASP A 110 1.15 -7.82 32.99
CA ASP A 110 0.26 -7.84 34.15
C ASP A 110 -1.03 -7.03 33.93
N ASN A 111 -0.99 -5.99 33.09
CA ASN A 111 -2.09 -5.05 32.90
C ASN A 111 -2.40 -4.80 31.43
N ASP A 112 -3.67 -4.62 31.14
CA ASP A 112 -4.16 -4.01 29.90
C ASP A 112 -3.78 -2.51 29.84
N THR A 113 -3.85 -1.96 28.65
CA THR A 113 -3.51 -0.56 28.40
C THR A 113 -4.53 0.09 27.48
N THR A 114 -4.99 1.28 27.84
CA THR A 114 -5.89 2.05 26.98
C THR A 114 -5.12 3.13 26.22
N VAL A 115 -5.35 3.22 24.91
CA VAL A 115 -4.75 4.20 24.02
C VAL A 115 -5.83 5.00 23.32
N THR A 116 -5.69 6.33 23.31
CA THR A 116 -6.52 7.20 22.47
C THR A 116 -5.69 7.62 21.26
N LEU A 117 -6.16 7.23 20.07
CA LEU A 117 -5.51 7.53 18.80
C LEU A 117 -5.75 8.99 18.36
N PRO A 118 -4.99 9.53 17.39
CA PRO A 118 -5.09 10.92 16.95
C PRO A 118 -6.47 11.34 16.42
N ASP A 119 -7.28 10.38 15.95
CA ASP A 119 -8.65 10.60 15.46
C ASP A 119 -9.72 10.52 16.56
N GLY A 120 -9.32 10.32 17.82
CA GLY A 120 -10.21 10.10 18.94
C GLY A 120 -10.69 8.66 19.11
N THR A 121 -10.27 7.72 18.26
CA THR A 121 -10.54 6.29 18.43
C THR A 121 -9.92 5.80 19.74
N LYS A 122 -10.67 5.04 20.52
CA LYS A 122 -10.18 4.40 21.75
C LYS A 122 -9.85 2.95 21.47
N VAL A 123 -8.71 2.52 21.95
CA VAL A 123 -8.22 1.14 21.83
C VAL A 123 -7.81 0.66 23.21
N TRP A 124 -8.36 -0.47 23.62
CA TRP A 124 -7.89 -1.21 24.78
C TRP A 124 -7.04 -2.36 24.28
N LEU A 125 -5.83 -2.46 24.76
CA LEU A 125 -4.89 -3.52 24.43
C LEU A 125 -4.89 -4.53 25.59
N ASN A 126 -5.16 -5.79 25.29
CA ASN A 126 -5.03 -6.85 26.27
C ASN A 126 -3.55 -7.07 26.64
N LYS A 127 -3.29 -7.81 27.70
CA LYS A 127 -1.94 -8.15 28.18
C LYS A 127 -1.04 -8.62 27.03
N LEU A 128 0.18 -8.10 26.98
CA LEU A 128 1.18 -8.37 25.93
C LEU A 128 0.80 -7.93 24.51
N ALA A 129 -0.39 -7.37 24.30
CA ALA A 129 -0.74 -6.83 22.98
C ALA A 129 -0.01 -5.53 22.69
N SER A 130 0.19 -5.25 21.40
CA SER A 130 0.78 -4.00 20.95
C SER A 130 0.05 -3.41 19.77
N ILE A 131 0.02 -2.08 19.69
CA ILE A 131 -0.50 -1.33 18.56
C ILE A 131 0.55 -0.37 18.02
N LYS A 132 0.67 -0.31 16.68
CA LYS A 132 1.53 0.62 15.97
C LYS A 132 0.67 1.52 15.09
N TYR A 133 0.81 2.82 15.23
CA TYR A 133 0.03 3.82 14.53
C TYR A 133 0.84 5.09 14.26
N PRO A 134 0.50 5.90 13.24
CA PRO A 134 1.18 7.15 12.97
C PRO A 134 0.78 8.23 13.98
N LYS A 135 1.67 9.19 14.21
CA LYS A 135 1.40 10.35 15.07
C LYS A 135 0.19 11.17 14.61
N GLU A 136 -0.04 11.19 13.29
CA GLU A 136 -1.19 11.83 12.63
C GLU A 136 -1.62 10.96 11.45
N PHE A 137 -2.92 10.92 11.16
CA PHE A 137 -3.45 10.20 10.01
C PHE A 137 -3.54 11.14 8.79
N ASP A 138 -2.45 11.35 8.05
CA ASP A 138 -2.40 12.30 6.93
C ASP A 138 -2.93 11.74 5.60
N GLY A 139 -2.98 10.41 5.44
CA GLY A 139 -3.41 9.72 4.23
C GLY A 139 -4.92 9.70 4.00
N SER A 140 -5.34 8.94 2.98
CA SER A 140 -6.75 8.69 2.63
C SER A 140 -7.49 7.80 3.63
N ASP A 141 -6.77 7.12 4.49
CA ASP A 141 -7.25 6.19 5.49
C ASP A 141 -6.57 6.41 6.86
N ARG A 142 -7.08 5.71 7.87
CA ARG A 142 -6.56 5.69 9.25
C ARG A 142 -6.05 4.27 9.51
N LYS A 143 -4.77 4.05 9.25
CA LYS A 143 -4.17 2.72 9.30
C LYS A 143 -3.40 2.50 10.59
N VAL A 144 -3.65 1.35 11.23
CA VAL A 144 -2.93 0.87 12.41
C VAL A 144 -2.57 -0.61 12.25
N GLU A 145 -1.50 -1.03 12.90
CA GLU A 145 -1.08 -2.43 12.96
C GLU A 145 -1.26 -2.93 14.39
N ILE A 146 -1.79 -4.14 14.58
CA ILE A 146 -1.98 -4.75 15.88
C ILE A 146 -1.33 -6.12 15.97
N ASP A 147 -0.81 -6.42 17.14
CA ASP A 147 -0.35 -7.73 17.56
C ASP A 147 -0.97 -8.08 18.89
N GLY A 148 -1.52 -9.31 19.04
CA GLY A 148 -2.28 -9.72 20.19
C GLY A 148 -3.75 -9.34 20.10
N GLU A 149 -4.37 -8.95 21.21
CA GLU A 149 -5.80 -8.68 21.29
C GLU A 149 -6.09 -7.22 21.63
N GLY A 150 -7.01 -6.62 20.88
CA GLY A 150 -7.47 -5.25 21.08
C GLY A 150 -8.97 -5.09 20.90
N TYR A 151 -9.57 -4.33 21.79
CA TYR A 151 -10.94 -3.85 21.67
C TYR A 151 -10.92 -2.41 21.15
N PHE A 152 -11.74 -2.15 20.13
CA PHE A 152 -11.74 -0.89 19.39
C PHE A 152 -13.10 -0.21 19.44
N GLU A 153 -13.12 1.05 19.87
CA GLU A 153 -14.25 1.98 19.68
C GLU A 153 -13.83 3.04 18.65
N VAL A 154 -14.08 2.75 17.37
CA VAL A 154 -13.61 3.58 16.28
C VAL A 154 -14.50 4.81 16.08
N THR A 155 -13.89 5.99 16.08
CA THR A 155 -14.55 7.25 15.77
C THR A 155 -15.15 7.24 14.38
N LYS A 156 -16.45 7.58 14.27
CA LYS A 156 -17.20 7.54 13.01
C LYS A 156 -16.67 8.58 12.01
N ASN A 157 -16.21 8.11 10.86
CA ASN A 157 -15.81 8.95 9.74
C ASN A 157 -16.02 8.19 8.41
N PRO A 158 -17.16 8.43 7.70
CA PRO A 158 -17.47 7.76 6.44
C PRO A 158 -16.52 8.07 5.28
N HIS A 159 -15.83 9.22 5.35
CA HIS A 159 -14.94 9.69 4.27
C HIS A 159 -13.50 9.22 4.42
N LYS A 160 -13.12 8.77 5.62
CA LYS A 160 -11.76 8.31 5.91
C LYS A 160 -11.81 6.98 6.66
N PRO A 161 -11.74 5.85 5.95
CA PRO A 161 -11.82 4.52 6.56
C PRO A 161 -10.73 4.30 7.62
N PHE A 162 -11.07 3.51 8.64
CA PHE A 162 -10.13 3.02 9.63
C PHE A 162 -9.77 1.56 9.29
N ILE A 163 -8.49 1.25 9.24
CA ILE A 163 -7.97 -0.04 8.83
C ILE A 163 -7.07 -0.58 9.94
N VAL A 164 -7.41 -1.77 10.45
CA VAL A 164 -6.55 -2.52 11.38
C VAL A 164 -5.92 -3.67 10.61
N GLU A 165 -4.61 -3.73 10.63
CA GLU A 165 -3.84 -4.79 9.96
C GLU A 165 -3.13 -5.68 10.98
N SER A 166 -3.01 -6.94 10.63
CA SER A 166 -2.14 -7.93 11.26
C SER A 166 -1.43 -8.75 10.18
N ASP A 167 -0.59 -9.68 10.58
CA ASP A 167 0.09 -10.59 9.66
C ASP A 167 -0.89 -11.54 8.93
N VAL A 168 -2.08 -11.78 9.51
CA VAL A 168 -3.04 -12.80 9.05
C VAL A 168 -4.20 -12.19 8.27
N MET A 169 -4.75 -11.07 8.75
CA MET A 169 -5.90 -10.42 8.12
C MET A 169 -5.92 -8.92 8.35
N SER A 170 -6.68 -8.22 7.53
CA SER A 170 -7.03 -6.82 7.70
C SER A 170 -8.53 -6.63 7.87
N VAL A 171 -8.90 -5.59 8.64
CA VAL A 171 -10.30 -5.17 8.79
C VAL A 171 -10.44 -3.69 8.46
N LYS A 172 -11.52 -3.35 7.75
CA LYS A 172 -11.84 -1.99 7.35
C LYS A 172 -13.20 -1.57 7.88
N VAL A 173 -13.24 -0.43 8.56
CA VAL A 173 -14.44 0.10 9.22
C VAL A 173 -14.59 1.61 8.99
N LEU A 174 -15.79 2.15 9.27
CA LEU A 174 -16.09 3.59 9.14
C LEU A 174 -16.50 4.26 10.47
N GLY A 175 -16.64 3.45 11.52
CA GLY A 175 -17.11 3.87 12.86
C GLY A 175 -17.86 2.70 13.48
N THR A 176 -17.18 1.87 14.24
CA THR A 176 -17.56 0.51 14.55
C THR A 176 -16.96 0.12 15.89
N VAL A 177 -17.67 -0.70 16.65
CA VAL A 177 -17.17 -1.30 17.89
C VAL A 177 -16.93 -2.78 17.65
N PHE A 178 -15.69 -3.23 17.86
CA PHE A 178 -15.29 -4.61 17.60
C PHE A 178 -14.09 -5.04 18.45
N ASN A 179 -13.96 -6.33 18.65
CA ASN A 179 -12.79 -6.97 19.25
C ASN A 179 -11.98 -7.69 18.17
N PHE A 180 -10.68 -7.47 18.15
CA PHE A 180 -9.73 -8.05 17.19
C PHE A 180 -8.67 -8.84 17.95
N HIS A 181 -8.44 -10.08 17.56
CA HIS A 181 -7.46 -10.95 18.20
C HIS A 181 -6.57 -11.63 17.17
N VAL A 182 -5.27 -11.62 17.42
CA VAL A 182 -4.23 -12.27 16.59
C VAL A 182 -3.51 -13.31 17.43
N ASP A 183 -3.47 -14.53 16.95
CA ASP A 183 -2.64 -15.61 17.46
C ASP A 183 -1.53 -15.93 16.45
N LYS A 184 -0.38 -15.31 16.62
CA LYS A 184 0.77 -15.49 15.72
C LYS A 184 1.31 -16.92 15.77
N ALA A 185 1.27 -17.58 16.92
CA ALA A 185 1.79 -18.94 17.07
C ALA A 185 1.00 -19.94 16.22
N HIS A 186 -0.29 -19.71 16.08
CA HIS A 186 -1.17 -20.55 15.29
C HIS A 186 -1.48 -19.96 13.90
N GLN A 187 -0.93 -18.77 13.55
CA GLN A 187 -1.24 -18.05 12.32
C GLN A 187 -2.75 -17.87 12.12
N GLN A 188 -3.44 -17.51 13.18
CA GLN A 188 -4.87 -17.28 13.19
C GLN A 188 -5.16 -15.85 13.63
N ALA A 189 -6.25 -15.31 13.11
CA ALA A 189 -6.79 -14.06 13.61
C ALA A 189 -8.32 -14.11 13.61
N SER A 190 -8.93 -13.36 14.51
CA SER A 190 -10.39 -13.29 14.59
C SER A 190 -10.87 -11.87 14.88
N VAL A 191 -12.05 -11.54 14.37
CA VAL A 191 -12.75 -10.30 14.67
C VAL A 191 -14.18 -10.58 15.07
N SER A 192 -14.62 -10.03 16.20
CA SER A 192 -15.97 -10.10 16.72
C SER A 192 -16.62 -8.72 16.64
N LEU A 193 -17.75 -8.62 15.93
CA LEU A 193 -18.43 -7.34 15.68
C LEU A 193 -19.54 -7.10 16.69
N LEU A 194 -19.42 -6.01 17.48
CA LEU A 194 -20.42 -5.60 18.44
C LEU A 194 -21.41 -4.59 17.82
N GLU A 195 -20.90 -3.53 17.19
CA GLU A 195 -21.73 -2.47 16.60
C GLU A 195 -21.17 -1.99 15.25
N GLY A 196 -22.05 -1.71 14.30
CA GLY A 196 -21.68 -1.16 13.00
C GLY A 196 -21.52 -2.20 11.90
N LYS A 197 -20.44 -2.07 11.11
CA LYS A 197 -20.08 -2.99 10.02
C LYS A 197 -18.57 -3.13 9.93
N VAL A 198 -18.10 -4.34 9.71
CA VAL A 198 -16.67 -4.66 9.50
C VAL A 198 -16.52 -5.41 8.19
N ARG A 199 -15.65 -4.88 7.32
CA ARG A 199 -15.15 -5.66 6.18
C ARG A 199 -13.88 -6.36 6.64
N VAL A 200 -13.86 -7.67 6.50
CA VAL A 200 -12.72 -8.54 6.82
C VAL A 200 -12.13 -9.04 5.52
N GLU A 201 -10.81 -9.04 5.42
CA GLU A 201 -10.05 -9.54 4.28
C GLU A 201 -8.86 -10.34 4.80
N GLY A 202 -8.73 -11.58 4.33
CA GLY A 202 -7.56 -12.42 4.61
C GLY A 202 -6.36 -11.97 3.75
N ASN A 203 -5.15 -12.08 4.29
CA ASN A 203 -3.95 -11.57 3.60
C ASN A 203 -3.39 -12.53 2.53
N HIS A 204 -3.86 -13.79 2.48
CA HIS A 204 -3.33 -14.87 1.63
C HIS A 204 -4.43 -15.58 0.83
N ASP A 205 -5.35 -14.81 0.24
CA ASP A 205 -6.46 -15.33 -0.59
C ASP A 205 -7.57 -16.09 0.17
N GLU A 206 -7.67 -15.97 1.51
CA GLU A 206 -8.76 -16.57 2.31
C GLU A 206 -10.13 -15.94 2.01
N GLY A 207 -10.16 -14.90 1.19
CA GLY A 207 -11.35 -14.20 0.76
C GLY A 207 -11.69 -12.97 1.57
N MET A 208 -12.89 -12.43 1.30
CA MET A 208 -13.40 -11.20 1.92
C MET A 208 -14.86 -11.38 2.33
N ILE A 209 -15.22 -10.82 3.50
CA ILE A 209 -16.60 -10.83 3.99
C ILE A 209 -16.94 -9.53 4.72
N VAL A 210 -18.23 -9.22 4.81
CA VAL A 210 -18.76 -8.12 5.62
C VAL A 210 -19.59 -8.69 6.75
N LEU A 211 -19.17 -8.45 8.00
CA LEU A 211 -19.86 -8.88 9.20
C LEU A 211 -21.03 -7.97 9.58
N LYS A 212 -22.01 -8.57 10.23
CA LYS A 212 -23.10 -7.90 10.96
C LYS A 212 -22.86 -8.04 12.46
N PRO A 213 -23.45 -7.15 13.29
CA PRO A 213 -23.38 -7.30 14.75
C PRO A 213 -23.81 -8.71 15.22
N GLY A 214 -23.10 -9.24 16.20
CA GLY A 214 -23.28 -10.63 16.69
C GLY A 214 -22.46 -11.68 15.95
N GLN A 215 -21.74 -11.31 14.89
CA GLN A 215 -20.92 -12.25 14.11
C GLN A 215 -19.44 -12.16 14.48
N LYS A 216 -18.77 -13.31 14.37
CA LYS A 216 -17.32 -13.46 14.49
C LYS A 216 -16.77 -14.08 13.21
N ALA A 217 -15.76 -13.46 12.61
CA ALA A 217 -14.95 -14.09 11.57
C ALA A 217 -13.64 -14.61 12.18
N CYS A 218 -13.20 -15.78 11.71
CA CYS A 218 -11.89 -16.34 12.00
C CYS A 218 -11.18 -16.65 10.69
N VAL A 219 -9.93 -16.22 10.57
CA VAL A 219 -9.03 -16.55 9.47
C VAL A 219 -7.94 -17.46 10.00
N ASP A 220 -7.71 -18.57 9.34
CA ASP A 220 -6.59 -19.48 9.58
C ASP A 220 -5.71 -19.50 8.32
N ALA A 221 -4.57 -18.81 8.38
CA ALA A 221 -3.66 -18.68 7.25
C ALA A 221 -2.97 -20.02 6.89
N ARG A 222 -2.82 -20.95 7.84
CA ARG A 222 -2.24 -22.28 7.58
C ARG A 222 -3.19 -23.16 6.77
N LEU A 223 -4.49 -23.00 7.00
CA LEU A 223 -5.54 -23.75 6.30
C LEU A 223 -6.05 -23.01 5.06
N GLY A 224 -5.66 -21.74 4.85
CA GLY A 224 -6.16 -20.89 3.78
C GLY A 224 -7.68 -20.71 3.87
N SER A 225 -8.23 -20.56 5.07
CA SER A 225 -9.68 -20.57 5.27
C SER A 225 -10.16 -19.40 6.11
N MET A 226 -11.35 -18.89 5.74
CA MET A 226 -12.10 -17.92 6.53
C MET A 226 -13.45 -18.51 6.89
N THR A 227 -13.79 -18.46 8.18
CA THR A 227 -15.08 -18.94 8.71
C THR A 227 -15.82 -17.82 9.41
N VAL A 228 -17.16 -17.85 9.35
CA VAL A 228 -18.03 -16.91 10.06
C VAL A 228 -19.01 -17.69 10.91
N SER A 229 -19.17 -17.26 12.15
CA SER A 229 -20.12 -17.84 13.10
C SER A 229 -20.88 -16.73 13.83
N GLU A 230 -22.10 -17.02 14.23
CA GLU A 230 -22.82 -16.24 15.21
C GLU A 230 -22.37 -16.67 16.61
N THR A 231 -22.06 -15.71 17.48
CA THR A 231 -21.56 -15.98 18.83
C THR A 231 -21.92 -14.82 19.76
N ASP A 232 -21.84 -15.07 21.04
CA ASP A 232 -21.93 -14.00 22.03
C ASP A 232 -20.66 -13.12 21.96
N VAL A 233 -20.70 -12.14 21.04
CA VAL A 233 -19.58 -11.22 20.80
C VAL A 233 -19.25 -10.35 22.00
N TYR A 234 -20.23 -10.10 22.85
CA TYR A 234 -20.04 -9.35 24.09
C TYR A 234 -19.13 -10.12 25.05
N LYS A 235 -19.35 -11.42 25.20
CA LYS A 235 -18.51 -12.26 26.05
C LYS A 235 -17.05 -12.27 25.60
N ASN A 236 -16.80 -12.22 24.30
CA ASN A 236 -15.44 -12.15 23.74
C ASN A 236 -14.76 -10.79 23.93
N ALA A 237 -15.52 -9.73 24.17
CA ALA A 237 -15.02 -8.36 24.22
C ALA A 237 -14.92 -7.80 25.65
N MET A 238 -15.50 -8.47 26.66
CA MET A 238 -15.68 -7.91 27.99
C MET A 238 -14.45 -7.85 28.87
N TRP A 239 -13.35 -8.46 28.45
CA TRP A 239 -12.08 -8.36 29.17
C TRP A 239 -11.63 -6.91 29.39
N HIS A 240 -11.94 -5.99 28.46
CA HIS A 240 -11.58 -4.56 28.56
C HIS A 240 -12.33 -3.80 29.67
N GLU A 241 -13.46 -4.33 30.12
CA GLU A 241 -14.23 -3.79 31.23
C GLU A 241 -13.82 -4.37 32.59
N HIS A 242 -12.86 -5.31 32.62
CA HIS A 242 -12.48 -6.08 33.80
C HIS A 242 -13.68 -6.75 34.46
N LYS A 243 -14.50 -7.40 33.63
CA LYS A 243 -15.69 -8.12 34.04
C LYS A 243 -15.61 -9.57 33.62
N THR A 244 -15.74 -10.47 34.54
CA THR A 244 -15.89 -11.91 34.26
C THR A 244 -17.35 -12.30 34.39
N PHE A 245 -17.94 -12.81 33.33
CA PHE A 245 -19.29 -13.31 33.28
C PHE A 245 -19.33 -14.80 33.60
N PHE A 246 -20.31 -15.19 34.39
CA PHE A 246 -20.65 -16.62 34.57
C PHE A 246 -22.11 -16.82 34.22
N ASN A 247 -22.40 -17.93 33.58
CA ASN A 247 -23.76 -18.31 33.15
C ASN A 247 -23.99 -19.76 33.44
N ASN A 248 -25.06 -20.06 34.17
CA ASN A 248 -25.37 -21.41 34.65
C ASN A 248 -24.18 -22.08 35.36
N ALA A 249 -23.43 -21.31 36.14
CA ALA A 249 -22.27 -21.80 36.87
C ALA A 249 -22.67 -22.30 38.28
N SER A 250 -22.14 -23.43 38.70
CA SER A 250 -22.23 -23.95 40.06
C SER A 250 -21.39 -23.10 41.04
N VAL A 251 -21.61 -23.21 42.32
CA VAL A 251 -20.81 -22.54 43.36
C VAL A 251 -19.32 -22.92 43.24
N ASN A 252 -19.01 -24.18 42.91
CA ASN A 252 -17.64 -24.60 42.71
C ASN A 252 -16.97 -23.96 41.51
N GLU A 253 -17.68 -23.72 40.39
CA GLU A 253 -17.17 -23.01 39.23
C GLU A 253 -16.95 -21.54 39.53
N ILE A 254 -17.88 -20.91 40.28
CA ILE A 254 -17.71 -19.51 40.74
C ILE A 254 -16.50 -19.41 41.67
N ALA A 255 -16.33 -20.38 42.61
CA ALA A 255 -15.16 -20.43 43.49
C ALA A 255 -13.84 -20.47 42.70
N LYS A 256 -13.74 -21.31 41.67
CA LYS A 256 -12.54 -21.33 40.77
C LYS A 256 -12.30 -20.03 40.03
N MET A 257 -13.36 -19.31 39.63
CA MET A 257 -13.23 -18.00 39.01
C MET A 257 -12.66 -16.99 40.02
N LEU A 258 -13.14 -17.00 41.26
CA LEU A 258 -12.62 -16.13 42.33
C LEU A 258 -11.15 -16.43 42.66
N GLU A 259 -10.75 -17.73 42.69
CA GLU A 259 -9.34 -18.13 42.87
C GLU A 259 -8.44 -17.52 41.79
N ASN A 260 -8.87 -17.60 40.51
CA ASN A 260 -8.11 -17.08 39.37
C ASN A 260 -8.04 -15.56 39.32
N ILE A 261 -9.11 -14.85 39.73
CA ILE A 261 -9.19 -13.39 39.67
C ILE A 261 -8.43 -12.76 40.81
N TYR A 262 -8.52 -13.29 42.01
CA TYR A 262 -8.02 -12.64 43.24
C TYR A 262 -6.79 -13.33 43.84
N ASP A 263 -6.27 -14.37 43.21
CA ASP A 263 -5.12 -15.15 43.70
C ASP A 263 -5.33 -15.63 45.17
N VAL A 264 -6.49 -16.17 45.43
CA VAL A 264 -6.90 -16.71 46.76
C VAL A 264 -7.22 -18.19 46.67
N GLN A 265 -7.25 -18.86 47.78
CA GLN A 265 -7.76 -20.25 47.88
C GLN A 265 -9.20 -20.20 48.35
N VAL A 266 -10.15 -20.82 47.60
CA VAL A 266 -11.56 -20.88 47.97
C VAL A 266 -11.93 -22.32 48.38
N VAL A 267 -12.41 -22.49 49.59
CA VAL A 267 -12.87 -23.77 50.12
C VAL A 267 -14.40 -23.76 50.17
N VAL A 268 -15.03 -24.58 49.35
CA VAL A 268 -16.50 -24.70 49.32
C VAL A 268 -16.95 -25.86 50.18
N ASP A 269 -17.93 -25.63 51.06
CA ASP A 269 -18.54 -26.69 51.90
C ASP A 269 -19.19 -27.78 51.00
N PRO A 270 -18.84 -29.06 51.21
CA PRO A 270 -19.39 -30.18 50.42
C PRO A 270 -20.92 -30.32 50.49
N THR A 271 -21.57 -29.71 51.49
CA THR A 271 -23.03 -29.76 51.65
C THR A 271 -23.77 -28.80 50.72
N ILE A 272 -23.06 -27.89 50.06
CA ILE A 272 -23.68 -26.99 49.06
C ILE A 272 -24.08 -27.78 47.82
N ASN A 273 -25.36 -27.68 47.46
CA ASN A 273 -25.87 -28.35 46.27
C ASN A 273 -25.25 -27.72 44.99
N GLN A 274 -24.50 -28.51 44.23
CA GLN A 274 -23.83 -28.08 42.99
C GLN A 274 -24.76 -28.13 41.76
N ASP A 275 -25.96 -28.70 41.86
CA ASP A 275 -26.94 -28.68 40.76
C ASP A 275 -27.60 -27.29 40.60
N ASN A 276 -27.55 -26.52 41.67
CA ASN A 276 -27.97 -25.12 41.59
C ASN A 276 -26.94 -24.29 40.79
N THR A 277 -27.39 -23.68 39.73
CA THR A 277 -26.55 -22.83 38.87
C THR A 277 -27.00 -21.41 38.94
N TYR A 278 -26.04 -20.52 38.77
CA TYR A 278 -26.22 -19.09 38.89
C TYR A 278 -25.60 -18.36 37.70
N SER A 279 -26.13 -17.19 37.38
CA SER A 279 -25.57 -16.32 36.31
C SER A 279 -25.37 -14.95 36.86
N GLY A 280 -24.24 -14.33 36.49
CA GLY A 280 -23.89 -13.00 37.00
C GLY A 280 -22.60 -12.47 36.41
N VAL A 281 -22.09 -11.42 37.05
CA VAL A 281 -20.89 -10.69 36.62
C VAL A 281 -20.01 -10.43 37.84
N ILE A 282 -18.75 -10.79 37.76
CA ILE A 282 -17.72 -10.40 38.73
C ILE A 282 -16.96 -9.21 38.11
N LYS A 283 -16.87 -8.09 38.85
CA LYS A 283 -16.07 -6.95 38.45
C LYS A 283 -14.70 -7.09 39.11
N GLU A 284 -13.69 -7.41 38.31
CA GLU A 284 -12.34 -7.77 38.76
C GLU A 284 -11.61 -6.64 39.50
N LYS A 285 -12.01 -5.37 39.28
CA LYS A 285 -11.46 -4.20 39.99
C LYS A 285 -12.09 -3.94 41.37
N GLU A 286 -13.18 -4.63 41.70
CA GLU A 286 -13.76 -4.61 43.03
C GLU A 286 -12.93 -5.49 43.99
N THR A 287 -12.98 -5.19 45.27
CA THR A 287 -12.33 -6.05 46.28
C THR A 287 -13.05 -7.38 46.39
N ILE A 288 -12.31 -8.42 46.71
CA ILE A 288 -12.91 -9.76 46.90
C ILE A 288 -14.06 -9.72 47.93
N ASP A 289 -13.90 -8.95 49.00
CA ASP A 289 -14.95 -8.82 50.05
C ASP A 289 -16.22 -8.24 49.43
N SER A 290 -16.14 -7.18 48.61
CA SER A 290 -17.30 -6.58 47.93
C SER A 290 -18.02 -7.57 47.02
N VAL A 291 -17.25 -8.43 46.29
CA VAL A 291 -17.82 -9.48 45.42
C VAL A 291 -18.46 -10.60 46.24
N LEU A 292 -17.81 -11.03 47.31
CA LEU A 292 -18.34 -12.05 48.21
C LEU A 292 -19.62 -11.56 48.95
N ASP A 293 -19.70 -10.32 49.36
CA ASP A 293 -20.90 -9.69 49.94
C ASP A 293 -22.05 -9.70 48.91
N LEU A 294 -21.77 -9.38 47.63
CA LEU A 294 -22.77 -9.44 46.57
C LEU A 294 -23.26 -10.86 46.38
N LEU A 295 -22.35 -11.85 46.35
CA LEU A 295 -22.67 -13.26 46.19
C LEU A 295 -23.49 -13.78 47.34
N GLN A 296 -23.13 -13.44 48.60
CA GLN A 296 -23.90 -13.84 49.80
C GLN A 296 -25.31 -13.24 49.81
N ASN A 297 -25.48 -12.01 49.27
CA ASN A 297 -26.79 -11.36 49.20
C ASN A 297 -27.70 -11.96 48.10
N THR A 298 -27.11 -12.60 47.11
CA THR A 298 -27.82 -13.14 45.93
C THR A 298 -27.92 -14.65 45.92
N LEU A 299 -26.99 -15.34 46.54
CA LEU A 299 -26.94 -16.82 46.64
C LEU A 299 -27.20 -17.28 48.08
N PRO A 300 -27.75 -18.47 48.28
CA PRO A 300 -27.97 -19.03 49.61
C PRO A 300 -26.66 -19.56 50.21
N ILE A 301 -25.68 -18.73 50.35
CA ILE A 301 -24.33 -19.02 50.85
C ILE A 301 -23.91 -18.01 51.90
N HIS A 302 -23.02 -18.39 52.78
CA HIS A 302 -22.27 -17.51 53.66
C HIS A 302 -20.79 -17.66 53.41
N TYR A 303 -20.04 -16.61 53.72
CA TYR A 303 -18.59 -16.67 53.55
C TYR A 303 -17.88 -16.12 54.80
N HIS A 304 -16.62 -16.55 54.98
CA HIS A 304 -15.68 -15.90 55.87
C HIS A 304 -14.27 -16.00 55.30
N VAL A 305 -13.47 -14.95 55.52
CA VAL A 305 -12.11 -14.82 55.01
C VAL A 305 -11.13 -15.02 56.14
N LYS A 306 -10.09 -15.87 55.93
CA LYS A 306 -9.02 -16.10 56.90
C LYS A 306 -7.68 -16.09 56.17
N GLY A 307 -6.97 -14.96 56.22
CA GLY A 307 -5.75 -14.74 55.41
C GLY A 307 -6.06 -14.77 53.92
N SER A 308 -5.34 -15.60 53.15
CA SER A 308 -5.58 -15.83 51.73
C SER A 308 -6.61 -16.91 51.39
N LYS A 309 -7.36 -17.39 52.42
CA LYS A 309 -8.37 -18.42 52.23
C LYS A 309 -9.78 -17.86 52.45
N VAL A 310 -10.65 -18.18 51.54
CA VAL A 310 -12.10 -17.90 51.59
C VAL A 310 -12.82 -19.19 51.83
N PHE A 311 -13.69 -19.23 52.80
CA PHE A 311 -14.54 -20.37 53.10
C PHE A 311 -15.97 -20.01 52.71
N ILE A 312 -16.60 -20.82 51.84
CA ILE A 312 -18.01 -20.66 51.47
C ILE A 312 -18.80 -21.78 52.12
N THR A 313 -19.80 -21.44 52.90
CA THR A 313 -20.66 -22.34 53.64
C THR A 313 -22.13 -22.12 53.24
N LYS A 314 -23.02 -23.05 53.68
CA LYS A 314 -24.46 -22.96 53.43
C LYS A 314 -25.11 -21.95 54.37
#